data_68b5d697207136baa896f85c09cc885b
#
_entry.id   68b5d697207136baa896f85c09cc885b
#
_cell.length_a   1.000
_cell.length_b   1.000
_cell.length_c   1.000
_cell.angle_alpha   90.00
_cell.angle_beta   90.00
_cell.angle_gamma   90.00
#
_symmetry.space_group_name_H-M   'P 1'
#
loop_
_entity.id
_entity.type
_entity.pdbx_description
1 polymer ?
#
loop_
_entity_poly.entity_id
_entity_poly.type
_entity_poly.pdbx_seq_one_letter_code
_entity_poly.pdbx_strand_id
1 'polypeptide(L)'
;MLRIVRYLSKAEIGQMLVALVSIVGQIWLDLTLPDYMADITQLVETPGSEMHDIWVAGGKMLLVSLGSAACAVVTGFIAARVGASFSQRLRSLEFNKVESFGPAEMNRFSTASLITRSTNDITQIQMFVTMGLMMIVKAPIMAVWAVCKIAGKGFDWTLATGIAVAILLVVIAVLMHFVMPKFKAMQRLTDNINLVARENLTGLRVVRAYNAEDYQEAKFTEANKELTETQLFTNRAMAIMMPLMNTIMNGLMLAVYWIGAYLIDAAEALDKLTTFSNMVVFSSYSIQVIMSFLLLSMVFVLWPRADVSAQRVLEVIDTEPMVTDGTQDAGKPGEEGEIEFRNVSFAYPDSRHAMLEGVNFKAKKGQTVAFIGSTGSGKSSLINLVPRFYDATQGEVLVDGVNVRDYKLKALRDKIGYVPQQSFLFKGTIASNVAYGDTDRDDDTVRRACDVAQATEFIDKKQKKYDSGISQGGSNVSGGQKQRLSIARAVYRHPEILIFDDSFSALDFKTDRAVRDALEKEAKDSTKLIVAQRIGTIMNADRIIVLDDGKVVGQGTHEELLDTCEVYRQIAESQLSEDELKR
;
A
#
# COMPACT_ATOMS: atom_id res chain seq x y z
N MET A 1 -3.05 13.26 -9.46
CA MET A 1 -4.44 13.37 -8.91
C MET A 1 -5.54 13.20 -9.95
N LEU A 2 -5.57 13.91 -11.08
CA LEU A 2 -6.69 13.83 -12.05
C LEU A 2 -6.98 12.39 -12.54
N ARG A 3 -5.97 11.55 -12.73
CA ARG A 3 -6.15 10.16 -13.18
C ARG A 3 -6.91 9.28 -12.18
N ILE A 4 -6.80 9.55 -10.88
CA ILE A 4 -7.44 8.73 -9.85
C ILE A 4 -8.95 9.03 -9.74
N VAL A 5 -9.39 10.22 -10.20
CA VAL A 5 -10.80 10.63 -10.22
C VAL A 5 -11.67 9.70 -11.08
N ARG A 6 -11.08 9.01 -12.08
CA ARG A 6 -11.79 8.01 -12.91
C ARG A 6 -12.40 6.86 -12.10
N TYR A 7 -11.89 6.61 -10.90
CA TYR A 7 -12.39 5.55 -10.01
C TYR A 7 -13.55 6.00 -9.11
N LEU A 8 -14.01 7.26 -9.20
CA LEU A 8 -15.23 7.72 -8.54
C LEU A 8 -16.46 7.03 -9.13
N SER A 9 -17.41 6.66 -8.27
CA SER A 9 -18.68 6.13 -8.71
C SER A 9 -19.62 7.23 -9.17
N LYS A 10 -20.61 6.87 -9.99
CA LYS A 10 -21.67 7.81 -10.41
C LYS A 10 -22.43 8.39 -9.20
N ALA A 11 -22.63 7.61 -8.14
CA ALA A 11 -23.28 8.06 -6.90
C ALA A 11 -22.42 9.10 -6.15
N GLU A 12 -21.09 8.91 -6.07
CA GLU A 12 -20.16 9.86 -5.46
C GLU A 12 -20.09 11.16 -6.26
N ILE A 13 -20.08 11.08 -7.59
CA ILE A 13 -20.14 12.27 -8.45
C ILE A 13 -21.46 13.04 -8.21
N GLY A 14 -22.60 12.34 -8.10
CA GLY A 14 -23.87 12.96 -7.74
C GLY A 14 -23.84 13.64 -6.37
N GLN A 15 -23.23 13.01 -5.36
CA GLN A 15 -23.04 13.62 -4.05
C GLN A 15 -22.12 14.84 -4.10
N MET A 16 -21.05 14.81 -4.89
CA MET A 16 -20.17 15.97 -5.09
C MET A 16 -20.90 17.15 -5.74
N LEU A 17 -21.82 16.90 -6.68
CA LEU A 17 -22.66 17.95 -7.26
C LEU A 17 -23.60 18.58 -6.21
N VAL A 18 -24.20 17.77 -5.34
CA VAL A 18 -25.03 18.29 -4.22
C VAL A 18 -24.16 19.12 -3.27
N ALA A 19 -22.96 18.66 -2.94
CA ALA A 19 -22.00 19.41 -2.12
C ALA A 19 -21.63 20.74 -2.78
N LEU A 20 -21.40 20.77 -4.10
CA LEU A 20 -21.11 21.98 -4.86
C LEU A 20 -22.25 23.01 -4.73
N VAL A 21 -23.51 22.56 -4.93
CA VAL A 21 -24.69 23.44 -4.75
C VAL A 21 -24.78 23.96 -3.32
N SER A 22 -24.54 23.11 -2.32
CA SER A 22 -24.53 23.52 -0.91
C SER A 22 -23.43 24.53 -0.61
N ILE A 23 -22.22 24.38 -1.19
CA ILE A 23 -21.11 25.33 -1.06
C ILE A 23 -21.47 26.68 -1.67
N VAL A 24 -22.04 26.69 -2.87
CA VAL A 24 -22.47 27.94 -3.52
C VAL A 24 -23.56 28.62 -2.69
N GLY A 25 -24.54 27.86 -2.21
CA GLY A 25 -25.57 28.35 -1.30
C GLY A 25 -24.99 28.92 0.00
N GLN A 26 -24.05 28.21 0.61
CA GLN A 26 -23.34 28.68 1.81
C GLN A 26 -22.61 30.00 1.54
N ILE A 27 -21.85 30.12 0.44
CA ILE A 27 -21.12 31.35 0.10
C ILE A 27 -22.10 32.51 -0.12
N TRP A 28 -23.22 32.26 -0.81
CA TRP A 28 -24.26 33.29 -1.01
C TRP A 28 -24.82 33.79 0.31
N LEU A 29 -25.14 32.88 1.22
CA LEU A 29 -25.63 33.22 2.56
C LEU A 29 -24.57 33.95 3.37
N ASP A 30 -23.31 33.46 3.38
CA ASP A 30 -22.19 34.11 4.11
C ASP A 30 -21.94 35.55 3.61
N LEU A 31 -22.09 35.80 2.28
CA LEU A 31 -21.89 37.10 1.66
C LEU A 31 -23.13 38.03 1.73
N THR A 32 -24.28 37.53 2.20
CA THR A 32 -25.46 38.40 2.49
C THR A 32 -25.51 38.84 3.93
N LEU A 33 -24.79 38.20 4.85
CA LEU A 33 -24.75 38.61 6.27
C LEU A 33 -24.27 40.05 6.48
N PRO A 34 -23.18 40.54 5.84
CA PRO A 34 -22.75 41.92 5.95
C PRO A 34 -23.78 42.92 5.43
N ASP A 35 -24.59 42.58 4.42
CA ASP A 35 -25.63 43.47 3.92
C ASP A 35 -26.73 43.70 4.99
N TYR A 36 -27.20 42.63 5.70
CA TYR A 36 -28.10 42.79 6.84
C TYR A 36 -27.48 43.55 8.01
N MET A 37 -26.16 43.44 8.18
CA MET A 37 -25.43 44.22 9.18
C MET A 37 -25.47 45.73 8.85
N ALA A 38 -25.39 46.06 7.54
CA ALA A 38 -25.59 47.43 7.06
C ALA A 38 -27.00 47.97 7.38
N ASP A 39 -28.02 47.16 7.08
CA ASP A 39 -29.41 47.51 7.32
C ASP A 39 -29.65 47.81 8.81
N ILE A 40 -29.15 46.96 9.71
CA ILE A 40 -29.25 47.14 11.15
C ILE A 40 -28.53 48.43 11.58
N THR A 41 -27.30 48.67 11.06
CA THR A 41 -26.53 49.87 11.37
C THR A 41 -27.28 51.14 10.98
N GLN A 42 -27.87 51.16 9.77
CA GLN A 42 -28.67 52.28 9.29
C GLN A 42 -29.93 52.51 10.15
N LEU A 43 -30.65 51.41 10.49
CA LEU A 43 -31.85 51.51 11.34
C LEU A 43 -31.55 52.05 12.74
N VAL A 44 -30.45 51.63 13.35
CA VAL A 44 -30.05 52.08 14.71
C VAL A 44 -29.71 53.56 14.73
N GLU A 45 -29.09 54.08 13.67
CA GLU A 45 -28.64 55.50 13.64
C GLU A 45 -29.69 56.45 13.02
N THR A 46 -30.74 55.93 12.38
CA THR A 46 -31.79 56.77 11.79
C THR A 46 -32.78 57.21 12.86
N PRO A 47 -32.92 58.51 13.14
CA PRO A 47 -33.89 59.01 14.12
C PRO A 47 -35.33 58.66 13.71
N GLY A 48 -36.07 58.00 14.60
CA GLY A 48 -37.45 57.58 14.35
C GLY A 48 -37.64 56.16 13.85
N SER A 49 -36.59 55.38 13.75
CA SER A 49 -36.68 53.93 13.43
C SER A 49 -37.40 53.18 14.56
N GLU A 50 -38.29 52.27 14.18
CA GLU A 50 -38.98 51.42 15.15
C GLU A 50 -38.08 50.23 15.56
N MET A 51 -38.09 49.91 16.85
CA MET A 51 -37.37 48.72 17.38
C MET A 51 -37.83 47.42 16.67
N HIS A 52 -39.06 47.41 16.18
CA HIS A 52 -39.60 46.29 15.41
C HIS A 52 -38.78 45.98 14.15
N ASP A 53 -38.37 47.02 13.39
CA ASP A 53 -37.61 46.84 12.13
C ASP A 53 -36.22 46.29 12.42
N ILE A 54 -35.59 46.70 13.52
CA ILE A 54 -34.30 46.17 13.98
C ILE A 54 -34.43 44.67 14.31
N TRP A 55 -35.51 44.28 15.05
CA TRP A 55 -35.77 42.87 15.35
C TRP A 55 -36.02 42.03 14.08
N VAL A 56 -36.73 42.58 13.10
CA VAL A 56 -36.97 41.89 11.82
C VAL A 56 -35.67 41.73 11.04
N ALA A 57 -34.81 42.73 10.95
CA ALA A 57 -33.50 42.62 10.28
C ALA A 57 -32.57 41.63 10.99
N GLY A 58 -32.51 41.70 12.34
CA GLY A 58 -31.77 40.73 13.15
C GLY A 58 -32.28 39.29 13.03
N GLY A 59 -33.61 39.13 12.96
CA GLY A 59 -34.22 37.82 12.71
C GLY A 59 -33.87 37.24 11.34
N LYS A 60 -33.87 38.05 10.27
CA LYS A 60 -33.41 37.65 8.93
C LYS A 60 -31.93 37.26 8.94
N MET A 61 -31.07 38.07 9.59
CA MET A 61 -29.66 37.79 9.75
C MET A 61 -29.42 36.43 10.45
N LEU A 62 -30.18 36.14 11.51
CA LEU A 62 -30.12 34.87 12.22
C LEU A 62 -30.53 33.69 11.32
N LEU A 63 -31.63 33.82 10.57
CA LEU A 63 -32.08 32.78 9.63
C LEU A 63 -31.05 32.50 8.55
N VAL A 64 -30.44 33.56 7.98
CA VAL A 64 -29.36 33.41 6.97
C VAL A 64 -28.14 32.72 7.56
N SER A 65 -27.74 33.08 8.80
CA SER A 65 -26.64 32.42 9.50
C SER A 65 -26.91 30.95 9.78
N LEU A 66 -28.12 30.60 10.23
CA LEU A 66 -28.54 29.20 10.42
C LEU A 66 -28.59 28.45 9.11
N GLY A 67 -29.04 29.10 8.02
CA GLY A 67 -29.01 28.52 6.68
C GLY A 67 -27.58 28.21 6.18
N SER A 68 -26.66 29.16 6.40
CA SER A 68 -25.23 28.94 6.10
C SER A 68 -24.65 27.78 6.91
N ALA A 69 -24.92 27.71 8.21
CA ALA A 69 -24.49 26.61 9.06
C ALA A 69 -25.05 25.26 8.59
N ALA A 70 -26.33 25.22 8.20
CA ALA A 70 -26.94 24.01 7.65
C ALA A 70 -26.24 23.56 6.34
N CYS A 71 -25.97 24.48 5.42
CA CYS A 71 -25.22 24.20 4.19
C CYS A 71 -23.80 23.68 4.50
N ALA A 72 -23.11 24.27 5.50
CA ALA A 72 -21.79 23.83 5.92
C ALA A 72 -21.81 22.39 6.46
N VAL A 73 -22.82 22.06 7.31
CA VAL A 73 -22.99 20.71 7.85
C VAL A 73 -23.26 19.70 6.73
N VAL A 74 -24.16 20.02 5.79
CA VAL A 74 -24.46 19.15 4.63
C VAL A 74 -23.20 18.93 3.79
N THR A 75 -22.44 19.99 3.48
CA THR A 75 -21.19 19.90 2.73
C THR A 75 -20.17 19.04 3.45
N GLY A 76 -19.96 19.25 4.77
CA GLY A 76 -19.04 18.49 5.59
C GLY A 76 -19.40 17.00 5.65
N PHE A 77 -20.69 16.70 5.83
CA PHE A 77 -21.20 15.32 5.84
C PHE A 77 -20.97 14.62 4.50
N ILE A 78 -21.29 15.28 3.38
CA ILE A 78 -21.08 14.72 2.05
C ILE A 78 -19.58 14.53 1.76
N ALA A 79 -18.75 15.53 2.07
CA ALA A 79 -17.31 15.46 1.86
C ALA A 79 -16.67 14.30 2.63
N ALA A 80 -17.05 14.11 3.90
CA ALA A 80 -16.58 12.99 4.72
C ALA A 80 -17.04 11.65 4.15
N ARG A 81 -18.31 11.53 3.73
CA ARG A 81 -18.87 10.32 3.16
C ARG A 81 -18.21 9.94 1.84
N VAL A 82 -18.05 10.90 0.93
CA VAL A 82 -17.39 10.68 -0.38
C VAL A 82 -15.92 10.30 -0.16
N GLY A 83 -15.20 11.01 0.71
CA GLY A 83 -13.80 10.70 1.03
C GLY A 83 -13.64 9.28 1.58
N ALA A 84 -14.50 8.86 2.52
CA ALA A 84 -14.45 7.53 3.10
C ALA A 84 -14.83 6.42 2.09
N SER A 85 -15.91 6.60 1.34
CA SER A 85 -16.38 5.65 0.31
C SER A 85 -15.35 5.47 -0.80
N PHE A 86 -14.78 6.55 -1.30
CA PHE A 86 -13.74 6.54 -2.33
C PHE A 86 -12.47 5.83 -1.84
N SER A 87 -12.04 6.13 -0.62
CA SER A 87 -10.91 5.49 0.03
C SER A 87 -11.11 3.97 0.22
N GLN A 88 -12.31 3.56 0.65
CA GLN A 88 -12.69 2.14 0.76
C GLN A 88 -12.55 1.44 -0.60
N ARG A 89 -13.04 2.07 -1.67
CA ARG A 89 -12.95 1.52 -3.02
C ARG A 89 -11.51 1.38 -3.49
N LEU A 90 -10.67 2.41 -3.28
CA LEU A 90 -9.27 2.35 -3.66
C LEU A 90 -8.54 1.21 -2.94
N ARG A 91 -8.79 1.03 -1.63
CA ARG A 91 -8.23 -0.11 -0.88
C ARG A 91 -8.68 -1.45 -1.45
N SER A 92 -9.96 -1.58 -1.80
CA SER A 92 -10.47 -2.81 -2.41
C SER A 92 -9.85 -3.08 -3.78
N LEU A 93 -9.72 -2.05 -4.62
CA LEU A 93 -9.08 -2.18 -5.94
C LEU A 93 -7.60 -2.56 -5.82
N GLU A 94 -6.87 -1.89 -4.92
CA GLU A 94 -5.45 -2.17 -4.68
C GLU A 94 -5.26 -3.58 -4.12
N PHE A 95 -6.05 -3.98 -3.11
CA PHE A 95 -5.98 -5.31 -2.53
C PHE A 95 -6.26 -6.41 -3.56
N ASN A 96 -7.36 -6.29 -4.31
CA ASN A 96 -7.69 -7.26 -5.35
C ASN A 96 -6.62 -7.33 -6.45
N LYS A 97 -5.97 -6.19 -6.74
CA LYS A 97 -4.88 -6.15 -7.70
C LYS A 97 -3.63 -6.86 -7.18
N VAL A 98 -3.26 -6.62 -5.93
CA VAL A 98 -2.13 -7.29 -5.26
C VAL A 98 -2.36 -8.81 -5.16
N GLU A 99 -3.60 -9.26 -4.91
CA GLU A 99 -3.94 -10.70 -4.91
C GLU A 99 -3.76 -11.35 -6.30
N SER A 100 -3.80 -10.56 -7.38
CA SER A 100 -3.52 -11.06 -8.73
C SER A 100 -2.03 -11.07 -9.09
N PHE A 101 -1.14 -10.54 -8.25
CA PHE A 101 0.29 -10.46 -8.51
C PHE A 101 0.98 -11.81 -8.32
N GLY A 102 1.96 -12.06 -9.19
CA GLY A 102 2.91 -13.13 -9.01
C GLY A 102 4.15 -12.68 -8.20
N PRO A 103 5.12 -13.59 -8.00
CA PRO A 103 6.36 -13.25 -7.30
C PRO A 103 7.17 -12.13 -7.98
N ALA A 104 7.05 -11.97 -9.30
CA ALA A 104 7.74 -10.92 -10.05
C ALA A 104 7.29 -9.52 -9.60
N GLU A 105 5.98 -9.28 -9.53
CA GLU A 105 5.40 -8.01 -9.10
C GLU A 105 5.66 -7.77 -7.61
N MET A 106 5.57 -8.83 -6.78
CA MET A 106 5.85 -8.74 -5.34
C MET A 106 7.31 -8.35 -5.05
N ASN A 107 8.26 -8.81 -5.87
CA ASN A 107 9.65 -8.40 -5.78
C ASN A 107 9.85 -6.93 -6.18
N ARG A 108 9.14 -6.46 -7.21
CA ARG A 108 9.18 -5.07 -7.68
C ARG A 108 8.70 -4.09 -6.62
N PHE A 109 7.58 -4.39 -5.93
CA PHE A 109 6.93 -3.44 -5.03
C PHE A 109 7.39 -3.53 -3.57
N SER A 110 7.96 -4.58 -3.10
CA SER A 110 8.19 -4.94 -1.69
C SER A 110 6.93 -4.87 -0.80
N THR A 111 6.81 -5.77 0.14
CA THR A 111 5.64 -5.85 1.07
C THR A 111 5.46 -4.57 1.89
N ALA A 112 6.56 -3.96 2.37
CA ALA A 112 6.50 -2.73 3.15
C ALA A 112 5.94 -1.55 2.34
N SER A 113 6.33 -1.45 1.05
CA SER A 113 5.81 -0.42 0.14
C SER A 113 4.32 -0.60 -0.12
N LEU A 114 3.85 -1.83 -0.38
CA LEU A 114 2.43 -2.12 -0.60
C LEU A 114 1.58 -1.79 0.63
N ILE A 115 2.03 -2.14 1.84
CA ILE A 115 1.35 -1.76 3.08
C ILE A 115 1.23 -0.25 3.21
N THR A 116 2.29 0.51 2.93
CA THR A 116 2.26 1.98 3.00
C THR A 116 1.29 2.58 1.99
N ARG A 117 1.24 2.03 0.77
CA ARG A 117 0.34 2.47 -0.30
C ARG A 117 -1.13 2.20 0.08
N SER A 118 -1.44 1.01 0.58
CA SER A 118 -2.80 0.62 1.01
C SER A 118 -3.31 1.38 2.23
N THR A 119 -2.42 1.91 3.07
CA THR A 119 -2.79 2.60 4.32
C THR A 119 -2.57 4.10 4.23
N ASN A 120 -1.33 4.54 4.32
CA ASN A 120 -0.98 5.96 4.44
C ASN A 120 -1.28 6.75 3.16
N ASP A 121 -0.89 6.23 1.98
CA ASP A 121 -1.10 6.94 0.72
C ASP A 121 -2.58 7.12 0.41
N ILE A 122 -3.41 6.09 0.62
CA ILE A 122 -4.87 6.22 0.47
C ILE A 122 -5.46 7.18 1.49
N THR A 123 -4.93 7.25 2.71
CA THR A 123 -5.36 8.23 3.72
C THR A 123 -5.04 9.67 3.30
N GLN A 124 -3.89 9.91 2.66
CA GLN A 124 -3.56 11.23 2.10
C GLN A 124 -4.53 11.62 0.97
N ILE A 125 -4.88 10.66 0.10
CA ILE A 125 -5.88 10.87 -0.96
C ILE A 125 -7.25 11.17 -0.35
N GLN A 126 -7.68 10.43 0.68
CA GLN A 126 -8.93 10.66 1.40
C GLN A 126 -8.98 12.06 2.00
N MET A 127 -7.93 12.47 2.69
CA MET A 127 -7.82 13.80 3.29
C MET A 127 -7.92 14.88 2.22
N PHE A 128 -7.23 14.71 1.09
CA PHE A 128 -7.31 15.64 -0.04
C PHE A 128 -8.71 15.72 -0.62
N VAL A 129 -9.41 14.61 -0.82
CA VAL A 129 -10.79 14.61 -1.34
C VAL A 129 -11.73 15.30 -0.37
N THR A 130 -11.64 15.00 0.93
CA THR A 130 -12.51 15.59 1.96
C THR A 130 -12.26 17.09 2.14
N MET A 131 -11.01 17.50 2.35
CA MET A 131 -10.67 18.91 2.52
C MET A 131 -10.68 19.67 1.21
N GLY A 132 -10.27 19.03 0.12
CA GLY A 132 -10.25 19.63 -1.20
C GLY A 132 -11.63 20.03 -1.69
N LEU A 133 -12.64 19.19 -1.46
CA LEU A 133 -14.02 19.52 -1.81
C LEU A 133 -14.48 20.79 -1.08
N MET A 134 -14.10 20.94 0.20
CA MET A 134 -14.46 22.11 0.99
C MET A 134 -13.63 23.36 0.63
N MET A 135 -12.33 23.22 0.36
CA MET A 135 -11.40 24.36 0.18
C MET A 135 -11.23 24.76 -1.28
N ILE A 136 -11.01 23.78 -2.18
CA ILE A 136 -10.71 24.04 -3.61
C ILE A 136 -11.91 24.69 -4.32
N VAL A 137 -13.11 24.29 -3.91
CA VAL A 137 -14.35 24.83 -4.48
C VAL A 137 -14.75 26.14 -3.79
N LYS A 138 -14.75 26.15 -2.45
CA LYS A 138 -15.21 27.31 -1.67
C LYS A 138 -14.32 28.54 -1.85
N ALA A 139 -12.99 28.38 -1.77
CA ALA A 139 -12.07 29.50 -1.74
C ALA A 139 -12.08 30.35 -3.02
N PRO A 140 -12.00 29.82 -4.25
CA PRO A 140 -12.06 30.62 -5.48
C PRO A 140 -13.42 31.32 -5.66
N ILE A 141 -14.53 30.61 -5.41
CA ILE A 141 -15.87 31.19 -5.56
C ILE A 141 -16.07 32.32 -4.55
N MET A 142 -15.68 32.11 -3.30
CA MET A 142 -15.76 33.14 -2.25
C MET A 142 -14.88 34.34 -2.57
N ALA A 143 -13.64 34.13 -3.06
CA ALA A 143 -12.74 35.21 -3.45
C ALA A 143 -13.34 36.08 -4.56
N VAL A 144 -13.78 35.45 -5.67
CA VAL A 144 -14.34 36.15 -6.82
C VAL A 144 -15.62 36.90 -6.42
N TRP A 145 -16.51 36.22 -5.72
CA TRP A 145 -17.80 36.82 -5.36
C TRP A 145 -17.65 37.96 -4.33
N ALA A 146 -16.77 37.81 -3.32
CA ALA A 146 -16.46 38.86 -2.38
C ALA A 146 -15.80 40.07 -3.06
N VAL A 147 -14.88 39.86 -4.03
CA VAL A 147 -14.31 40.96 -4.83
C VAL A 147 -15.39 41.67 -5.65
N CYS A 148 -16.33 40.94 -6.27
CA CYS A 148 -17.45 41.55 -6.98
C CYS A 148 -18.35 42.42 -6.05
N LYS A 149 -18.57 41.96 -4.81
CA LYS A 149 -19.33 42.70 -3.81
C LYS A 149 -18.61 43.97 -3.35
N ILE A 150 -17.28 43.94 -3.23
CA ILE A 150 -16.43 45.08 -2.87
C ILE A 150 -16.40 46.14 -3.96
N ALA A 151 -16.23 45.73 -5.24
CA ALA A 151 -16.05 46.66 -6.35
C ALA A 151 -17.19 47.66 -6.55
N GLY A 152 -18.38 47.35 -6.02
CA GLY A 152 -19.55 48.26 -6.11
C GLY A 152 -19.67 49.26 -4.93
N LYS A 153 -18.80 49.20 -3.90
CA LYS A 153 -19.00 49.97 -2.63
C LYS A 153 -18.01 51.13 -2.41
N GLY A 154 -16.98 51.27 -3.24
CA GLY A 154 -16.00 52.38 -3.19
C GLY A 154 -14.65 52.01 -3.77
N PHE A 155 -14.08 52.91 -4.59
CA PHE A 155 -12.82 52.67 -5.28
C PHE A 155 -11.63 52.62 -4.30
N ASP A 156 -11.55 53.55 -3.35
CA ASP A 156 -10.41 53.69 -2.44
C ASP A 156 -10.26 52.47 -1.53
N TRP A 157 -11.35 51.95 -1.00
CA TRP A 157 -11.36 50.71 -0.20
C TRP A 157 -11.03 49.48 -1.02
N THR A 158 -11.52 49.42 -2.28
CA THR A 158 -11.23 48.34 -3.20
C THR A 158 -9.74 48.31 -3.55
N LEU A 159 -9.13 49.48 -3.79
CA LEU A 159 -7.70 49.63 -4.03
C LEU A 159 -6.88 49.20 -2.79
N ALA A 160 -7.25 49.62 -1.58
CA ALA A 160 -6.59 49.19 -0.36
C ALA A 160 -6.63 47.65 -0.16
N THR A 161 -7.78 47.03 -0.44
CA THR A 161 -7.92 45.56 -0.39
C THR A 161 -7.08 44.88 -1.48
N GLY A 162 -7.05 45.44 -2.69
CA GLY A 162 -6.20 44.93 -3.77
C GLY A 162 -4.71 44.97 -3.41
N ILE A 163 -4.25 46.04 -2.78
CA ILE A 163 -2.86 46.15 -2.28
C ILE A 163 -2.61 45.13 -1.19
N ALA A 164 -3.51 44.97 -0.22
CA ALA A 164 -3.34 43.98 0.84
C ALA A 164 -3.28 42.55 0.32
N VAL A 165 -4.13 42.20 -0.66
CA VAL A 165 -4.10 40.90 -1.36
C VAL A 165 -2.79 40.71 -2.14
N ALA A 166 -2.30 41.73 -2.83
CA ALA A 166 -1.03 41.68 -3.54
C ALA A 166 0.14 41.44 -2.58
N ILE A 167 0.17 42.17 -1.45
CA ILE A 167 1.18 41.95 -0.39
C ILE A 167 1.09 40.52 0.14
N LEU A 168 -0.12 40.03 0.41
CA LEU A 168 -0.38 38.67 0.86
C LEU A 168 0.19 37.62 -0.11
N LEU A 169 -0.09 37.76 -1.40
CA LEU A 169 0.38 36.85 -2.43
C LEU A 169 1.91 36.87 -2.54
N VAL A 170 2.53 38.05 -2.45
CA VAL A 170 4.00 38.19 -2.44
C VAL A 170 4.59 37.50 -1.21
N VAL A 171 4.02 37.69 -0.01
CA VAL A 171 4.46 37.03 1.23
C VAL A 171 4.37 35.51 1.10
N ILE A 172 3.25 35.00 0.60
CA ILE A 172 3.06 33.57 0.38
C ILE A 172 4.10 33.05 -0.64
N ALA A 173 4.30 33.73 -1.77
CA ALA A 173 5.24 33.31 -2.81
C ALA A 173 6.68 33.27 -2.29
N VAL A 174 7.09 34.29 -1.52
CA VAL A 174 8.42 34.38 -0.89
C VAL A 174 8.60 33.24 0.12
N LEU A 175 7.65 33.04 1.03
CA LEU A 175 7.71 31.95 2.01
C LEU A 175 7.79 30.60 1.33
N MET A 176 6.95 30.35 0.32
CA MET A 176 6.97 29.10 -0.43
C MET A 176 8.28 28.86 -1.17
N HIS A 177 8.87 29.90 -1.76
CA HIS A 177 10.17 29.81 -2.42
C HIS A 177 11.27 29.31 -1.48
N PHE A 178 11.34 29.84 -0.26
CA PHE A 178 12.36 29.45 0.72
C PHE A 178 12.04 28.13 1.46
N VAL A 179 10.79 27.87 1.75
CA VAL A 179 10.36 26.73 2.58
C VAL A 179 10.23 25.42 1.78
N MET A 180 9.76 25.48 0.51
CA MET A 180 9.57 24.27 -0.30
C MET A 180 10.84 23.43 -0.52
N PRO A 181 12.02 24.00 -0.83
CA PRO A 181 13.25 23.22 -0.93
C PRO A 181 13.61 22.53 0.39
N LYS A 182 13.35 23.20 1.52
CA LYS A 182 13.60 22.66 2.86
C LYS A 182 12.64 21.53 3.23
N PHE A 183 11.37 21.58 2.81
CA PHE A 183 10.45 20.45 2.95
C PHE A 183 10.95 19.21 2.20
N LYS A 184 11.47 19.36 0.98
CA LYS A 184 12.07 18.25 0.23
C LYS A 184 13.33 17.70 0.93
N ALA A 185 14.19 18.59 1.45
CA ALA A 185 15.35 18.18 2.22
C ALA A 185 14.98 17.45 3.51
N MET A 186 13.95 17.93 4.23
CA MET A 186 13.46 17.32 5.46
C MET A 186 12.98 15.88 5.21
N GLN A 187 12.30 15.61 4.10
CA GLN A 187 11.91 14.25 3.75
C GLN A 187 13.12 13.33 3.59
N ARG A 188 14.13 13.75 2.82
CA ARG A 188 15.38 12.98 2.64
C ARG A 188 16.11 12.74 3.96
N LEU A 189 16.16 13.75 4.83
CA LEU A 189 16.80 13.63 6.15
C LEU A 189 16.02 12.72 7.09
N THR A 190 14.70 12.72 7.01
CA THR A 190 13.85 11.75 7.72
C THR A 190 14.11 10.31 7.24
N ASP A 191 14.26 10.11 5.93
CA ASP A 191 14.60 8.80 5.38
C ASP A 191 15.99 8.35 5.85
N ASN A 192 16.97 9.27 5.93
CA ASN A 192 18.31 8.98 6.44
C ASN A 192 18.29 8.57 7.92
N ILE A 193 17.55 9.29 8.78
CA ILE A 193 17.45 8.94 10.21
C ILE A 193 16.77 7.57 10.40
N ASN A 194 15.76 7.28 9.58
CA ASN A 194 15.10 5.97 9.58
C ASN A 194 16.05 4.85 9.13
N LEU A 195 16.93 5.12 8.15
CA LEU A 195 17.94 4.17 7.70
C LEU A 195 18.93 3.87 8.83
N VAL A 196 19.51 4.90 9.46
CA VAL A 196 20.45 4.75 10.58
C VAL A 196 19.82 4.00 11.74
N ALA A 197 18.58 4.34 12.12
CA ALA A 197 17.85 3.65 13.18
C ALA A 197 17.59 2.18 12.84
N ARG A 198 17.18 1.88 11.60
CA ARG A 198 16.93 0.51 11.13
C ARG A 198 18.20 -0.32 11.12
N GLU A 199 19.31 0.22 10.61
CA GLU A 199 20.61 -0.47 10.63
C GLU A 199 21.02 -0.83 12.06
N ASN A 200 20.90 0.10 13.00
CA ASN A 200 21.23 -0.13 14.41
C ASN A 200 20.33 -1.20 15.03
N LEU A 201 19.00 -1.13 14.82
CA LEU A 201 18.06 -2.11 15.37
C LEU A 201 18.25 -3.51 14.78
N THR A 202 18.50 -3.60 13.48
CA THR A 202 18.75 -4.88 12.80
C THR A 202 20.10 -5.47 13.23
N GLY A 203 21.12 -4.63 13.35
CA GLY A 203 22.49 -4.99 13.73
C GLY A 203 22.76 -4.97 15.24
N LEU A 204 21.75 -4.84 16.10
CA LEU A 204 21.95 -4.62 17.55
C LEU A 204 22.89 -5.65 18.22
N ARG A 205 22.82 -6.92 17.81
CA ARG A 205 23.72 -7.96 18.33
C ARG A 205 25.19 -7.70 17.96
N VAL A 206 25.42 -7.18 16.75
CA VAL A 206 26.77 -6.84 16.28
C VAL A 206 27.27 -5.61 17.04
N VAL A 207 26.45 -4.56 17.16
CA VAL A 207 26.78 -3.36 17.94
C VAL A 207 27.23 -3.72 19.35
N ARG A 208 26.46 -4.59 20.03
CA ARG A 208 26.77 -5.06 21.38
C ARG A 208 28.01 -5.93 21.43
N ALA A 209 28.19 -6.84 20.46
CA ALA A 209 29.36 -7.72 20.42
C ALA A 209 30.69 -6.98 20.22
N TYR A 210 30.65 -5.82 19.57
CA TYR A 210 31.84 -5.00 19.28
C TYR A 210 31.95 -3.76 20.16
N ASN A 211 31.06 -3.55 21.17
CA ASN A 211 31.00 -2.35 22.02
C ASN A 211 30.98 -1.05 21.18
N ALA A 212 30.18 -1.05 20.12
CA ALA A 212 30.13 0.04 19.13
C ALA A 212 28.96 1.02 19.36
N GLU A 213 28.43 1.09 20.60
CA GLU A 213 27.30 1.94 20.97
C GLU A 213 27.61 3.42 20.72
N ASP A 214 28.75 3.89 21.20
CA ASP A 214 29.17 5.30 21.06
C ASP A 214 29.30 5.71 19.58
N TYR A 215 29.79 4.80 18.74
CA TYR A 215 29.88 5.04 17.29
C TYR A 215 28.49 5.17 16.67
N GLN A 216 27.55 4.31 17.03
CA GLN A 216 26.18 4.36 16.52
C GLN A 216 25.41 5.58 17.05
N GLU A 217 25.63 5.96 18.31
CA GLU A 217 25.06 7.16 18.91
C GLU A 217 25.58 8.43 18.20
N ALA A 218 26.87 8.52 17.91
CA ALA A 218 27.44 9.64 17.16
C ALA A 218 26.85 9.74 15.75
N LYS A 219 26.72 8.60 15.04
CA LYS A 219 26.11 8.53 13.70
C LYS A 219 24.65 8.99 13.71
N PHE A 220 23.88 8.53 14.71
CA PHE A 220 22.48 8.93 14.88
C PHE A 220 22.36 10.41 15.24
N THR A 221 23.20 10.90 16.15
CA THR A 221 23.19 12.28 16.62
C THR A 221 23.46 13.25 15.47
N GLU A 222 24.40 12.95 14.57
CA GLU A 222 24.69 13.78 13.39
C GLU A 222 23.49 13.83 12.44
N ALA A 223 22.90 12.67 12.11
CA ALA A 223 21.70 12.61 11.26
C ALA A 223 20.51 13.35 11.89
N ASN A 224 20.33 13.23 13.21
CA ASN A 224 19.28 13.92 13.96
C ASN A 224 19.50 15.42 14.01
N LYS A 225 20.75 15.87 14.13
CA LYS A 225 21.10 17.29 14.13
C LYS A 225 20.75 17.96 12.80
N GLU A 226 21.14 17.37 11.67
CA GLU A 226 20.81 17.88 10.33
C GLU A 226 19.29 18.00 10.12
N LEU A 227 18.54 16.96 10.53
CA LEU A 227 17.06 16.98 10.47
C LEU A 227 16.50 18.11 11.35
N THR A 228 16.98 18.21 12.60
CA THR A 228 16.52 19.19 13.58
C THR A 228 16.77 20.62 13.09
N GLU A 229 17.94 20.93 12.55
CA GLU A 229 18.28 22.27 12.02
C GLU A 229 17.38 22.64 10.84
N THR A 230 17.15 21.70 9.91
CA THR A 230 16.27 21.90 8.76
C THR A 230 14.80 22.09 9.21
N GLN A 231 14.35 21.31 10.18
CA GLN A 231 13.00 21.39 10.73
C GLN A 231 12.78 22.68 11.53
N LEU A 232 13.78 23.11 12.32
CA LEU A 232 13.74 24.39 13.03
C LEU A 232 13.63 25.57 12.07
N PHE A 233 14.40 25.59 11.00
CA PHE A 233 14.29 26.64 9.98
C PHE A 233 12.89 26.67 9.37
N THR A 234 12.37 25.51 8.96
CA THR A 234 11.05 25.38 8.34
C THR A 234 9.94 25.83 9.29
N ASN A 235 9.98 25.36 10.55
CA ASN A 235 8.99 25.70 11.55
C ASN A 235 9.04 27.19 11.93
N ARG A 236 10.22 27.78 12.05
CA ARG A 236 10.37 29.23 12.30
C ARG A 236 9.82 30.06 11.15
N ALA A 237 10.13 29.68 9.90
CA ALA A 237 9.58 30.35 8.73
C ALA A 237 8.05 30.25 8.67
N MET A 238 7.48 29.08 8.97
CA MET A 238 6.01 28.88 9.02
C MET A 238 5.38 29.60 10.22
N ALA A 239 6.05 29.70 11.37
CA ALA A 239 5.57 30.41 12.54
C ALA A 239 5.40 31.93 12.29
N ILE A 240 6.21 32.51 11.40
CA ILE A 240 6.08 33.93 11.01
C ILE A 240 4.81 34.17 10.16
N MET A 241 4.29 33.16 9.50
CA MET A 241 3.14 33.29 8.59
C MET A 241 1.91 33.86 9.29
N MET A 242 1.52 33.30 10.44
CA MET A 242 0.31 33.78 11.18
C MET A 242 0.42 35.21 11.68
N PRO A 243 1.53 35.65 12.30
CA PRO A 243 1.74 37.06 12.63
C PRO A 243 1.68 37.99 11.43
N LEU A 244 2.31 37.62 10.31
CA LEU A 244 2.26 38.41 9.07
C LEU A 244 0.84 38.54 8.53
N MET A 245 0.10 37.43 8.50
CA MET A 245 -1.30 37.43 8.08
C MET A 245 -2.16 38.35 8.96
N ASN A 246 -2.02 38.23 10.27
CA ASN A 246 -2.74 39.09 11.20
C ASN A 246 -2.34 40.58 11.02
N THR A 247 -1.07 40.87 10.74
CA THR A 247 -0.60 42.23 10.47
C THR A 247 -1.21 42.78 9.19
N ILE A 248 -1.27 42.00 8.12
CA ILE A 248 -1.90 42.38 6.84
C ILE A 248 -3.41 42.64 7.06
N MET A 249 -4.08 41.72 7.78
CA MET A 249 -5.51 41.84 8.05
C MET A 249 -5.83 43.08 8.92
N ASN A 250 -5.11 43.27 10.02
CA ASN A 250 -5.31 44.42 10.90
C ASN A 250 -4.88 45.74 10.22
N GLY A 251 -3.80 45.69 9.40
CA GLY A 251 -3.39 46.85 8.60
C GLY A 251 -4.44 47.22 7.54
N LEU A 252 -5.08 46.24 6.91
CA LEU A 252 -6.20 46.52 6.00
C LEU A 252 -7.40 47.10 6.75
N MET A 253 -7.74 46.54 7.91
CA MET A 253 -8.81 47.07 8.75
C MET A 253 -8.55 48.53 9.15
N LEU A 254 -7.32 48.83 9.58
CA LEU A 254 -6.92 50.21 9.88
C LEU A 254 -7.06 51.13 8.66
N ALA A 255 -6.59 50.69 7.49
CA ALA A 255 -6.72 51.42 6.23
C ALA A 255 -8.19 51.68 5.86
N VAL A 256 -9.06 50.65 5.99
CA VAL A 256 -10.50 50.80 5.73
C VAL A 256 -11.15 51.83 6.63
N TYR A 257 -10.86 51.77 7.93
CA TYR A 257 -11.39 52.77 8.89
C TYR A 257 -10.80 54.16 8.69
N TRP A 258 -9.49 54.26 8.39
CA TRP A 258 -8.85 55.55 8.14
C TRP A 258 -9.39 56.21 6.88
N ILE A 259 -9.45 55.50 5.77
CA ILE A 259 -10.05 55.97 4.50
C ILE A 259 -11.54 56.31 4.74
N GLY A 260 -12.24 55.44 5.48
CA GLY A 260 -13.65 55.65 5.81
C GLY A 260 -13.89 56.94 6.60
N ALA A 261 -13.03 57.26 7.55
CA ALA A 261 -13.13 58.49 8.31
C ALA A 261 -13.02 59.73 7.41
N TYR A 262 -12.06 59.77 6.48
CA TYR A 262 -11.96 60.85 5.50
C TYR A 262 -13.15 60.91 4.54
N LEU A 263 -13.67 59.79 4.06
CA LEU A 263 -14.82 59.74 3.18
C LEU A 263 -16.10 60.20 3.90
N ILE A 264 -16.27 59.85 5.18
CA ILE A 264 -17.41 60.29 6.00
C ILE A 264 -17.32 61.78 6.31
N ASP A 265 -16.13 62.31 6.59
CA ASP A 265 -15.94 63.74 6.81
C ASP A 265 -16.26 64.56 5.57
N ALA A 266 -15.84 64.10 4.40
CA ALA A 266 -16.05 64.76 3.10
C ALA A 266 -17.48 64.55 2.55
N ALA A 267 -18.28 63.64 3.08
CA ALA A 267 -19.63 63.34 2.60
C ALA A 267 -20.65 64.43 3.06
N GLU A 268 -21.69 64.63 2.24
CA GLU A 268 -22.84 65.46 2.64
C GLU A 268 -23.58 64.83 3.82
N ALA A 269 -24.29 65.64 4.60
CA ALA A 269 -24.90 65.20 5.88
C ALA A 269 -25.87 64.02 5.72
N LEU A 270 -26.55 63.91 4.58
CA LEU A 270 -27.43 62.78 4.23
C LEU A 270 -26.68 61.49 3.88
N ASP A 271 -25.46 61.62 3.35
CA ASP A 271 -24.66 60.44 2.86
C ASP A 271 -23.69 59.90 3.95
N LYS A 272 -23.48 60.63 5.05
CA LYS A 272 -22.57 60.22 6.12
C LYS A 272 -22.93 58.85 6.69
N LEU A 273 -24.20 58.63 6.96
CA LEU A 273 -24.72 57.37 7.51
C LEU A 273 -24.53 56.21 6.54
N THR A 274 -24.84 56.43 5.27
CA THR A 274 -24.66 55.41 4.21
C THR A 274 -23.19 55.07 4.03
N THR A 275 -22.29 56.07 4.08
CA THR A 275 -20.84 55.85 3.95
C THR A 275 -20.29 55.10 5.17
N PHE A 276 -20.75 55.39 6.39
CA PHE A 276 -20.40 54.65 7.60
C PHE A 276 -20.87 53.19 7.52
N SER A 277 -22.10 52.94 7.13
CA SER A 277 -22.64 51.61 6.95
C SER A 277 -21.84 50.81 5.88
N ASN A 278 -21.51 51.45 4.74
CA ASN A 278 -20.68 50.84 3.72
C ASN A 278 -19.26 50.49 4.22
N MET A 279 -18.66 51.32 5.09
CA MET A 279 -17.36 51.04 5.72
C MET A 279 -17.41 49.79 6.59
N VAL A 280 -18.46 49.60 7.40
CA VAL A 280 -18.66 48.42 8.24
C VAL A 280 -18.80 47.15 7.39
N VAL A 281 -19.62 47.21 6.33
CA VAL A 281 -19.83 46.10 5.40
C VAL A 281 -18.56 45.76 4.63
N PHE A 282 -17.87 46.82 4.17
CA PHE A 282 -16.63 46.65 3.43
C PHE A 282 -15.55 45.94 4.27
N SER A 283 -15.42 46.31 5.54
CA SER A 283 -14.50 45.65 6.46
C SER A 283 -14.78 44.15 6.59
N SER A 284 -16.05 43.77 6.68
CA SER A 284 -16.46 42.35 6.74
C SER A 284 -16.12 41.57 5.45
N TYR A 285 -16.37 42.17 4.27
CA TYR A 285 -15.98 41.53 2.99
C TYR A 285 -14.47 41.42 2.82
N SER A 286 -13.70 42.44 3.25
CA SER A 286 -12.25 42.44 3.16
C SER A 286 -11.63 41.27 3.94
N ILE A 287 -12.15 40.97 5.14
CA ILE A 287 -11.76 39.82 5.93
C ILE A 287 -12.04 38.53 5.15
N GLN A 288 -13.22 38.39 4.53
CA GLN A 288 -13.59 37.21 3.76
C GLN A 288 -12.70 37.00 2.51
N VAL A 289 -12.32 38.10 1.82
CA VAL A 289 -11.35 38.05 0.72
C VAL A 289 -10.02 37.49 1.20
N ILE A 290 -9.43 38.04 2.25
CA ILE A 290 -8.14 37.59 2.78
C ILE A 290 -8.23 36.13 3.24
N MET A 291 -9.29 35.74 3.94
CA MET A 291 -9.49 34.35 4.40
C MET A 291 -9.65 33.37 3.25
N SER A 292 -10.29 33.79 2.15
CA SER A 292 -10.40 32.93 0.95
C SER A 292 -9.04 32.68 0.28
N PHE A 293 -8.17 33.70 0.17
CA PHE A 293 -6.79 33.51 -0.33
C PHE A 293 -5.94 32.65 0.59
N LEU A 294 -6.14 32.76 1.92
CA LEU A 294 -5.48 31.91 2.90
C LEU A 294 -5.89 30.43 2.72
N LEU A 295 -7.18 30.15 2.57
CA LEU A 295 -7.68 28.80 2.30
C LEU A 295 -7.12 28.26 0.98
N LEU A 296 -7.04 29.10 -0.06
CA LEU A 296 -6.46 28.72 -1.33
C LEU A 296 -4.98 28.35 -1.21
N SER A 297 -4.22 29.06 -0.36
CA SER A 297 -2.80 28.74 -0.12
C SER A 297 -2.58 27.34 0.50
N MET A 298 -3.51 26.87 1.33
CA MET A 298 -3.44 25.53 1.91
C MET A 298 -3.55 24.42 0.86
N VAL A 299 -4.28 24.67 -0.24
CA VAL A 299 -4.41 23.72 -1.35
C VAL A 299 -3.05 23.43 -2.00
N PHE A 300 -2.19 24.45 -2.14
CA PHE A 300 -0.84 24.28 -2.71
C PHE A 300 0.06 23.39 -1.86
N VAL A 301 -0.23 23.23 -0.56
CA VAL A 301 0.49 22.30 0.31
C VAL A 301 -0.07 20.88 0.24
N LEU A 302 -1.40 20.75 0.13
CA LEU A 302 -2.07 19.46 0.12
C LEU A 302 -1.98 18.73 -1.23
N TRP A 303 -2.07 19.50 -2.34
CA TRP A 303 -2.06 18.94 -3.70
C TRP A 303 -0.84 18.08 -4.03
N PRO A 304 0.42 18.53 -3.82
CA PRO A 304 1.59 17.72 -4.18
C PRO A 304 1.67 16.41 -3.40
N ARG A 305 1.31 16.42 -2.12
CA ARG A 305 1.31 15.21 -1.28
C ARG A 305 0.30 14.19 -1.79
N ALA A 306 -0.92 14.63 -2.03
CA ALA A 306 -1.96 13.78 -2.54
C ALA A 306 -1.66 13.27 -3.97
N ASP A 307 -1.00 14.09 -4.80
CA ASP A 307 -0.64 13.70 -6.16
C ASP A 307 0.43 12.60 -6.18
N VAL A 308 1.47 12.70 -5.35
CA VAL A 308 2.48 11.66 -5.19
C VAL A 308 1.84 10.36 -4.67
N SER A 309 1.01 10.44 -3.63
CA SER A 309 0.30 9.28 -3.09
C SER A 309 -0.62 8.64 -4.14
N ALA A 310 -1.33 9.45 -4.93
CA ALA A 310 -2.18 8.97 -6.01
C ALA A 310 -1.38 8.27 -7.12
N GLN A 311 -0.22 8.79 -7.50
CA GLN A 311 0.66 8.14 -8.48
C GLN A 311 1.15 6.79 -7.99
N ARG A 312 1.55 6.68 -6.72
CA ARG A 312 2.01 5.43 -6.11
C ARG A 312 0.90 4.37 -6.03
N VAL A 313 -0.31 4.76 -5.67
CA VAL A 313 -1.48 3.86 -5.66
C VAL A 313 -1.85 3.43 -7.08
N LEU A 314 -1.86 4.36 -8.04
CA LEU A 314 -2.14 4.06 -9.45
C LEU A 314 -1.07 3.14 -10.06
N GLU A 315 0.19 3.28 -9.68
CA GLU A 315 1.25 2.37 -10.14
C GLU A 315 0.92 0.91 -9.79
N VAL A 316 0.35 0.63 -8.62
CA VAL A 316 -0.09 -0.73 -8.25
C VAL A 316 -1.32 -1.14 -9.05
N ILE A 317 -2.35 -0.29 -9.08
CA ILE A 317 -3.62 -0.62 -9.73
C ILE A 317 -3.46 -0.81 -11.25
N ASP A 318 -2.60 -0.01 -11.89
CA ASP A 318 -2.37 -0.02 -13.34
C ASP A 318 -1.31 -1.08 -13.76
N THR A 319 -0.61 -1.74 -12.82
CA THR A 319 0.36 -2.79 -13.14
C THR A 319 -0.37 -4.05 -13.61
N GLU A 320 -0.11 -4.49 -14.82
CA GLU A 320 -0.64 -5.75 -15.32
C GLU A 320 0.22 -6.92 -14.83
N PRO A 321 -0.37 -7.99 -14.27
CA PRO A 321 0.36 -9.20 -13.90
C PRO A 321 1.03 -9.82 -15.13
N MET A 322 2.27 -10.29 -14.97
CA MET A 322 3.01 -10.97 -16.04
C MET A 322 2.38 -12.32 -16.41
N VAL A 323 1.80 -12.99 -15.40
CA VAL A 323 1.11 -14.26 -15.57
C VAL A 323 -0.39 -14.02 -15.56
N THR A 324 -1.06 -14.32 -16.65
CA THR A 324 -2.51 -14.16 -16.83
C THR A 324 -3.20 -15.51 -16.96
N ASP A 325 -4.49 -15.58 -16.61
CA ASP A 325 -5.28 -16.80 -16.74
C ASP A 325 -5.32 -17.32 -18.19
N GLY A 326 -5.24 -18.63 -18.32
CA GLY A 326 -5.59 -19.33 -19.55
C GLY A 326 -7.07 -19.69 -19.61
N THR A 327 -7.43 -20.64 -20.46
CA THR A 327 -8.83 -21.03 -20.72
C THR A 327 -9.19 -22.43 -20.28
N GLN A 328 -8.19 -23.30 -20.05
CA GLN A 328 -8.39 -24.73 -19.76
C GLN A 328 -8.66 -24.96 -18.27
N ASP A 329 -9.65 -25.78 -17.97
CA ASP A 329 -10.02 -26.17 -16.61
C ASP A 329 -9.51 -27.57 -16.23
N ALA A 330 -9.12 -28.40 -17.20
CA ALA A 330 -8.72 -29.79 -16.99
C ALA A 330 -7.54 -30.20 -17.89
N GLY A 331 -6.79 -31.19 -17.45
CA GLY A 331 -5.76 -31.85 -18.23
C GLY A 331 -6.33 -32.84 -19.25
N LYS A 332 -5.44 -33.49 -20.01
CA LYS A 332 -5.83 -34.57 -20.93
C LYS A 332 -6.17 -35.84 -20.16
N PRO A 333 -7.29 -36.50 -20.48
CA PRO A 333 -7.62 -37.78 -19.85
C PRO A 333 -6.52 -38.82 -20.02
N GLY A 334 -6.14 -39.46 -18.93
CA GLY A 334 -5.10 -40.53 -18.92
C GLY A 334 -3.66 -40.00 -18.71
N GLU A 335 -3.47 -38.69 -18.60
CA GLU A 335 -2.18 -38.05 -18.31
C GLU A 335 -2.14 -37.39 -16.93
N GLU A 336 -3.11 -37.71 -16.02
CA GLU A 336 -3.23 -37.10 -14.71
C GLU A 336 -1.95 -37.30 -13.87
N GLY A 337 -1.43 -36.22 -13.32
CA GLY A 337 -0.21 -36.17 -12.52
C GLY A 337 1.08 -36.24 -13.35
N GLU A 338 1.01 -36.20 -14.68
CA GLU A 338 2.21 -36.10 -15.52
C GLU A 338 2.75 -34.67 -15.59
N ILE A 339 4.09 -34.55 -15.57
CA ILE A 339 4.79 -33.27 -15.73
C ILE A 339 5.85 -33.46 -16.81
N GLU A 340 5.90 -32.59 -17.82
CA GLU A 340 6.88 -32.65 -18.88
C GLU A 340 7.47 -31.25 -19.16
N PHE A 341 8.80 -31.19 -19.22
CA PHE A 341 9.56 -30.02 -19.65
C PHE A 341 10.14 -30.28 -21.04
N ARG A 342 9.80 -29.44 -22.01
CA ARG A 342 10.25 -29.52 -23.39
C ARG A 342 11.11 -28.34 -23.76
N ASN A 343 12.41 -28.53 -23.79
CA ASN A 343 13.41 -27.51 -24.15
C ASN A 343 13.20 -26.18 -23.40
N VAL A 344 12.98 -26.25 -22.08
CA VAL A 344 12.60 -25.10 -21.25
C VAL A 344 13.82 -24.28 -20.90
N SER A 345 13.75 -22.98 -21.23
CA SER A 345 14.68 -21.97 -20.75
C SER A 345 13.93 -20.89 -19.97
N PHE A 346 14.56 -20.34 -18.95
CA PHE A 346 13.96 -19.32 -18.09
C PHE A 346 14.98 -18.27 -17.68
N ALA A 347 14.57 -17.01 -17.76
CA ALA A 347 15.27 -15.86 -17.17
C ALA A 347 14.31 -15.03 -16.31
N TYR A 348 14.77 -14.53 -15.18
CA TYR A 348 13.98 -13.60 -14.38
C TYR A 348 13.82 -12.27 -15.13
N PRO A 349 12.68 -11.54 -14.93
CA PRO A 349 12.38 -10.32 -15.69
C PRO A 349 13.48 -9.26 -15.65
N ASP A 350 14.18 -9.15 -14.52
CA ASP A 350 15.24 -8.16 -14.30
C ASP A 350 16.65 -8.69 -14.60
N SER A 351 16.76 -9.95 -15.09
CA SER A 351 18.04 -10.59 -15.41
C SER A 351 18.29 -10.62 -16.91
N ARG A 352 19.54 -10.35 -17.31
CA ARG A 352 20.02 -10.52 -18.69
C ARG A 352 20.52 -11.95 -18.96
N HIS A 353 20.71 -12.73 -17.90
CA HIS A 353 21.25 -14.09 -18.00
C HIS A 353 20.13 -15.10 -17.77
N ALA A 354 20.12 -16.16 -18.55
CA ALA A 354 19.22 -17.28 -18.34
C ALA A 354 19.56 -17.97 -17.01
N MET A 355 18.54 -18.27 -16.21
CA MET A 355 18.66 -19.07 -14.99
C MET A 355 18.54 -20.57 -15.30
N LEU A 356 17.84 -20.92 -16.37
CA LEU A 356 17.68 -22.28 -16.87
C LEU A 356 17.84 -22.28 -18.39
N GLU A 357 18.55 -23.27 -18.94
CA GLU A 357 18.79 -23.40 -20.37
C GLU A 357 18.49 -24.83 -20.88
N GLY A 358 17.52 -24.94 -21.79
CA GLY A 358 17.22 -26.14 -22.54
C GLY A 358 16.85 -27.36 -21.69
N VAL A 359 16.15 -27.18 -20.57
CA VAL A 359 15.80 -28.27 -19.66
C VAL A 359 14.76 -29.18 -20.27
N ASN A 360 15.05 -30.49 -20.23
CA ASN A 360 14.17 -31.54 -20.74
C ASN A 360 14.08 -32.70 -19.73
N PHE A 361 12.84 -32.97 -19.26
CA PHE A 361 12.54 -34.18 -18.49
C PHE A 361 11.03 -34.46 -18.50
N LYS A 362 10.68 -35.70 -18.16
CA LYS A 362 9.28 -36.13 -17.97
C LYS A 362 9.16 -36.91 -16.68
N ALA A 363 8.19 -36.55 -15.84
CA ALA A 363 7.75 -37.27 -14.65
C ALA A 363 6.38 -37.87 -14.91
N LYS A 364 6.20 -39.17 -14.63
CA LYS A 364 4.93 -39.87 -14.75
C LYS A 364 4.20 -39.87 -13.42
N LYS A 365 2.89 -40.14 -13.46
CA LYS A 365 2.05 -40.26 -12.27
C LYS A 365 2.69 -41.18 -11.22
N GLY A 366 2.72 -40.71 -9.98
CA GLY A 366 3.26 -41.44 -8.83
C GLY A 366 4.79 -41.47 -8.74
N GLN A 367 5.52 -41.02 -9.75
CA GLN A 367 7.00 -40.99 -9.71
C GLN A 367 7.52 -39.91 -8.77
N THR A 368 8.62 -40.21 -8.12
CA THR A 368 9.43 -39.25 -7.36
C THR A 368 10.61 -38.78 -8.21
N VAL A 369 10.61 -37.51 -8.62
CA VAL A 369 11.70 -36.88 -9.35
C VAL A 369 12.41 -35.89 -8.43
N ALA A 370 13.71 -36.09 -8.23
CA ALA A 370 14.52 -35.25 -7.36
C ALA A 370 15.43 -34.31 -8.16
N PHE A 371 15.70 -33.13 -7.63
CA PHE A 371 16.59 -32.14 -8.22
C PHE A 371 17.73 -31.84 -7.25
N ILE A 372 18.96 -31.97 -7.71
CA ILE A 372 20.16 -31.68 -6.95
C ILE A 372 21.14 -30.82 -7.76
N GLY A 373 22.08 -30.18 -7.12
CA GLY A 373 23.11 -29.34 -7.72
C GLY A 373 23.58 -28.24 -6.80
N SER A 374 24.56 -27.47 -7.22
CA SER A 374 25.14 -26.35 -6.45
C SER A 374 24.10 -25.31 -6.06
N THR A 375 24.41 -24.50 -5.05
CA THR A 375 23.58 -23.34 -4.69
C THR A 375 23.56 -22.37 -5.87
N GLY A 376 22.37 -21.91 -6.26
CA GLY A 376 22.21 -21.02 -7.42
C GLY A 376 22.06 -21.73 -8.77
N SER A 377 22.11 -23.08 -8.85
CA SER A 377 21.98 -23.84 -10.11
C SER A 377 20.59 -23.82 -10.76
N GLY A 378 19.59 -23.12 -10.16
CA GLY A 378 18.26 -22.97 -10.77
C GLY A 378 17.19 -23.96 -10.29
N LYS A 379 17.45 -24.81 -9.28
CA LYS A 379 16.51 -25.83 -8.77
C LYS A 379 15.14 -25.28 -8.39
N SER A 380 15.09 -24.30 -7.51
CA SER A 380 13.83 -23.67 -7.10
C SER A 380 13.16 -22.91 -8.25
N SER A 381 13.95 -22.30 -9.14
CA SER A 381 13.42 -21.64 -10.35
C SER A 381 12.71 -22.64 -11.26
N LEU A 382 13.26 -23.84 -11.41
CA LEU A 382 12.68 -24.90 -12.23
C LEU A 382 11.31 -25.34 -11.70
N ILE A 383 11.24 -25.72 -10.43
CA ILE A 383 9.98 -26.20 -9.85
C ILE A 383 8.91 -25.11 -9.74
N ASN A 384 9.29 -23.82 -9.68
CA ASN A 384 8.38 -22.68 -9.65
C ASN A 384 7.66 -22.45 -11.00
N LEU A 385 8.15 -23.03 -12.09
CA LEU A 385 7.47 -23.00 -13.38
C LEU A 385 6.24 -23.93 -13.43
N VAL A 386 6.21 -24.99 -12.60
CA VAL A 386 5.10 -25.96 -12.58
C VAL A 386 3.80 -25.32 -12.05
N PRO A 387 3.75 -24.63 -10.87
CA PRO A 387 2.58 -23.91 -10.41
C PRO A 387 2.38 -22.58 -11.15
N ARG A 388 3.18 -22.34 -12.19
CA ARG A 388 3.16 -21.12 -12.99
C ARG A 388 3.28 -19.86 -12.14
N PHE A 389 4.30 -19.82 -11.25
CA PHE A 389 4.70 -18.59 -10.57
C PHE A 389 5.44 -17.64 -11.51
N TYR A 390 6.05 -18.20 -12.56
CA TYR A 390 6.64 -17.53 -13.70
C TYR A 390 6.33 -18.33 -14.97
N ASP A 391 6.34 -17.68 -16.11
CA ASP A 391 6.28 -18.34 -17.41
C ASP A 391 7.69 -18.62 -17.93
N ALA A 392 7.89 -19.79 -18.54
CA ALA A 392 9.13 -20.12 -19.23
C ALA A 392 9.43 -19.08 -20.33
N THR A 393 10.70 -18.70 -20.49
CA THR A 393 11.09 -17.75 -21.56
C THR A 393 11.09 -18.43 -22.93
N GLN A 394 11.48 -19.70 -22.98
CA GLN A 394 11.44 -20.56 -24.19
C GLN A 394 11.04 -21.98 -23.80
N GLY A 395 10.52 -22.73 -24.76
CA GLY A 395 10.03 -24.09 -24.55
C GLY A 395 8.67 -24.13 -23.86
N GLU A 396 8.27 -25.31 -23.40
CA GLU A 396 6.94 -25.58 -22.84
C GLU A 396 7.05 -26.40 -21.55
N VAL A 397 6.27 -26.03 -20.57
CA VAL A 397 6.01 -26.82 -19.35
C VAL A 397 4.59 -27.36 -19.45
N LEU A 398 4.46 -28.68 -19.43
CA LEU A 398 3.16 -29.35 -19.51
C LEU A 398 2.84 -30.01 -18.17
N VAL A 399 1.60 -29.89 -17.75
CA VAL A 399 0.98 -30.62 -16.64
C VAL A 399 -0.23 -31.34 -17.23
N ASP A 400 -0.33 -32.64 -16.98
CA ASP A 400 -1.38 -33.50 -17.56
C ASP A 400 -1.53 -33.30 -19.08
N GLY A 401 -0.39 -33.21 -19.79
CA GLY A 401 -0.32 -33.06 -21.24
C GLY A 401 -0.77 -31.71 -21.80
N VAL A 402 -1.14 -30.74 -20.94
CA VAL A 402 -1.56 -29.38 -21.32
C VAL A 402 -0.51 -28.38 -20.87
N ASN A 403 -0.20 -27.38 -21.73
CA ASN A 403 0.75 -26.33 -21.38
C ASN A 403 0.21 -25.53 -20.20
N VAL A 404 1.06 -25.28 -19.17
CA VAL A 404 0.67 -24.52 -17.98
C VAL A 404 0.14 -23.12 -18.30
N ARG A 405 0.52 -22.54 -19.45
CA ARG A 405 0.02 -21.25 -19.92
C ARG A 405 -1.45 -21.26 -20.34
N ASP A 406 -1.92 -22.44 -20.77
CA ASP A 406 -3.30 -22.59 -21.24
C ASP A 406 -4.30 -22.83 -20.11
N TYR A 407 -3.82 -23.21 -18.93
CA TYR A 407 -4.66 -23.44 -17.77
C TYR A 407 -5.18 -22.14 -17.15
N LYS A 408 -6.41 -22.17 -16.62
CA LYS A 408 -6.79 -21.25 -15.54
C LYS A 408 -5.92 -21.53 -14.32
N LEU A 409 -5.33 -20.48 -13.76
CA LEU A 409 -4.37 -20.61 -12.65
C LEU A 409 -4.94 -21.38 -11.46
N LYS A 410 -6.23 -21.16 -11.16
CA LYS A 410 -6.91 -21.91 -10.10
C LYS A 410 -6.94 -23.40 -10.40
N ALA A 411 -7.34 -23.79 -11.59
CA ALA A 411 -7.43 -25.20 -11.99
C ALA A 411 -6.06 -25.91 -11.96
N LEU A 412 -5.00 -25.23 -12.40
CA LEU A 412 -3.64 -25.74 -12.33
C LEU A 412 -3.18 -25.91 -10.86
N ARG A 413 -3.35 -24.86 -10.05
CA ARG A 413 -2.87 -24.85 -8.67
C ARG A 413 -3.68 -25.74 -7.73
N ASP A 414 -4.93 -26.04 -8.06
CA ASP A 414 -5.76 -26.99 -7.32
C ASP A 414 -5.21 -28.43 -7.44
N LYS A 415 -4.45 -28.75 -8.50
CA LYS A 415 -3.77 -30.04 -8.70
C LYS A 415 -2.45 -30.17 -7.93
N ILE A 416 -1.92 -29.05 -7.37
CA ILE A 416 -0.56 -28.97 -6.85
C ILE A 416 -0.58 -28.69 -5.35
N GLY A 417 0.10 -29.55 -4.58
CA GLY A 417 0.49 -29.29 -3.21
C GLY A 417 1.93 -28.74 -3.17
N TYR A 418 2.11 -27.49 -2.77
CA TYR A 418 3.41 -26.82 -2.77
C TYR A 418 3.91 -26.56 -1.35
N VAL A 419 5.13 -27.04 -1.07
CA VAL A 419 5.82 -26.81 0.22
C VAL A 419 7.06 -25.96 -0.05
N PRO A 420 7.04 -24.67 0.34
CA PRO A 420 8.14 -23.75 0.09
C PRO A 420 9.35 -24.03 0.99
N GLN A 421 10.53 -23.59 0.56
CA GLN A 421 11.77 -23.67 1.33
C GLN A 421 11.63 -22.97 2.69
N GLN A 422 11.05 -21.78 2.73
CA GLN A 422 10.72 -21.06 3.95
C GLN A 422 9.24 -21.20 4.27
N SER A 423 8.93 -22.07 5.24
CA SER A 423 7.56 -22.31 5.69
C SER A 423 6.96 -21.08 6.36
N PHE A 424 5.80 -20.66 5.86
CA PHE A 424 5.02 -19.58 6.45
C PHE A 424 3.69 -20.11 7.02
N LEU A 425 3.39 -19.72 8.27
CA LEU A 425 2.13 -20.04 8.93
C LEU A 425 1.36 -18.77 9.22
N PHE A 426 0.05 -18.81 8.94
CA PHE A 426 -0.85 -17.69 9.21
C PHE A 426 -1.29 -17.70 10.67
N LYS A 427 -1.65 -16.52 11.18
CA LYS A 427 -2.26 -16.41 12.50
C LYS A 427 -3.60 -17.14 12.51
N GLY A 428 -3.78 -18.05 13.46
CA GLY A 428 -4.96 -18.91 13.56
C GLY A 428 -4.72 -20.11 14.45
N THR A 429 -5.28 -21.25 14.09
CA THR A 429 -5.03 -22.54 14.76
C THR A 429 -4.14 -23.44 13.91
N ILE A 430 -3.66 -24.55 14.46
CA ILE A 430 -2.96 -25.59 13.70
C ILE A 430 -3.90 -26.11 12.59
N ALA A 431 -5.12 -26.50 12.95
CA ALA A 431 -6.09 -27.02 11.99
C ALA A 431 -6.39 -26.02 10.86
N SER A 432 -6.59 -24.72 11.16
CA SER A 432 -6.82 -23.71 10.13
C SER A 432 -5.62 -23.46 9.21
N ASN A 433 -4.41 -23.77 9.67
CA ASN A 433 -3.21 -23.71 8.85
C ASN A 433 -3.04 -24.93 7.96
N VAL A 434 -3.44 -26.12 8.41
CA VAL A 434 -3.41 -27.34 7.60
C VAL A 434 -4.50 -27.31 6.54
N ALA A 435 -5.75 -27.00 6.91
CA ALA A 435 -6.89 -26.83 6.00
C ALA A 435 -6.95 -25.41 5.39
N TYR A 436 -5.79 -24.81 5.05
CA TYR A 436 -5.76 -23.43 4.58
C TYR A 436 -6.50 -23.23 3.25
N GLY A 437 -7.47 -22.31 3.27
CA GLY A 437 -8.31 -22.01 2.10
C GLY A 437 -9.56 -22.87 1.98
N ASP A 438 -9.74 -23.86 2.87
CA ASP A 438 -10.94 -24.67 2.92
C ASP A 438 -11.92 -24.09 3.95
N THR A 439 -13.13 -23.79 3.50
CA THR A 439 -14.23 -23.27 4.33
C THR A 439 -15.04 -24.38 5.01
N ASP A 440 -14.96 -25.61 4.50
CA ASP A 440 -15.64 -26.80 5.03
C ASP A 440 -14.63 -27.84 5.50
N ARG A 441 -13.86 -27.46 6.51
CA ARG A 441 -12.74 -28.21 7.04
C ARG A 441 -13.16 -29.61 7.55
N ASP A 442 -12.54 -30.65 6.99
CA ASP A 442 -12.63 -32.01 7.53
C ASP A 442 -11.53 -32.30 8.55
N ASP A 443 -11.93 -32.46 9.81
CA ASP A 443 -11.00 -32.69 10.92
C ASP A 443 -10.27 -34.04 10.83
N ASP A 444 -10.87 -35.06 10.24
CA ASP A 444 -10.23 -36.38 10.08
C ASP A 444 -9.17 -36.33 8.97
N THR A 445 -9.39 -35.57 7.92
CA THR A 445 -8.39 -35.31 6.89
C THR A 445 -7.24 -34.43 7.44
N VAL A 446 -7.55 -33.45 8.32
CA VAL A 446 -6.50 -32.68 9.04
C VAL A 446 -5.60 -33.61 9.86
N ARG A 447 -6.20 -34.54 10.61
CA ARG A 447 -5.44 -35.52 11.43
C ARG A 447 -4.55 -36.39 10.56
N ARG A 448 -5.10 -37.00 9.51
CA ARG A 448 -4.33 -37.85 8.57
C ARG A 448 -3.17 -37.10 7.93
N ALA A 449 -3.41 -35.87 7.45
CA ALA A 449 -2.36 -35.05 6.89
C ALA A 449 -1.25 -34.71 7.91
N CYS A 450 -1.60 -34.46 9.17
CA CYS A 450 -0.64 -34.26 10.25
C CYS A 450 0.14 -35.54 10.60
N ASP A 451 -0.52 -36.71 10.54
CA ASP A 451 0.16 -38.00 10.76
C ASP A 451 1.19 -38.27 9.66
N VAL A 452 0.83 -38.05 8.39
CA VAL A 452 1.78 -38.16 7.25
C VAL A 452 2.98 -37.23 7.45
N ALA A 453 2.73 -36.00 7.87
CA ALA A 453 3.79 -35.03 8.11
C ALA A 453 4.53 -35.23 9.45
N GLN A 454 4.26 -36.32 10.19
CA GLN A 454 4.82 -36.62 11.50
C GLN A 454 4.63 -35.46 12.52
N ALA A 455 3.51 -34.72 12.39
CA ALA A 455 3.22 -33.55 13.21
C ALA A 455 2.46 -33.89 14.49
N THR A 456 1.74 -35.01 14.53
CA THR A 456 0.85 -35.42 15.62
C THR A 456 1.54 -35.49 16.97
N GLU A 457 2.81 -35.98 17.03
CA GLU A 457 3.57 -36.07 18.28
C GLU A 457 3.70 -34.72 19.01
N PHE A 458 4.01 -33.64 18.33
CA PHE A 458 4.12 -32.32 18.97
C PHE A 458 2.76 -31.63 19.15
N ILE A 459 1.77 -31.96 18.32
CA ILE A 459 0.41 -31.44 18.43
C ILE A 459 -0.25 -31.97 19.70
N ASP A 460 -0.12 -33.27 19.97
CA ASP A 460 -0.71 -33.91 21.15
C ASP A 460 -0.13 -33.41 22.47
N LYS A 461 1.10 -32.92 22.47
CA LYS A 461 1.74 -32.26 23.63
C LYS A 461 1.17 -30.86 23.93
N LYS A 462 0.36 -30.28 23.02
CA LYS A 462 -0.27 -28.98 23.21
C LYS A 462 -1.63 -29.12 23.90
N GLN A 463 -1.96 -28.20 24.82
CA GLN A 463 -3.20 -28.27 25.62
C GLN A 463 -4.47 -28.32 24.75
N LYS A 464 -4.51 -27.53 23.63
CA LYS A 464 -5.64 -27.45 22.72
C LYS A 464 -5.44 -28.29 21.45
N LYS A 465 -4.44 -29.16 21.40
CA LYS A 465 -4.13 -30.00 20.24
C LYS A 465 -4.20 -29.22 18.92
N TYR A 466 -5.05 -29.62 17.98
CA TYR A 466 -5.23 -29.01 16.67
C TYR A 466 -5.79 -27.58 16.72
N ASP A 467 -6.50 -27.21 17.80
CA ASP A 467 -7.00 -25.85 18.02
C ASP A 467 -5.99 -24.95 18.74
N SER A 468 -4.78 -25.42 18.94
CA SER A 468 -3.69 -24.60 19.50
C SER A 468 -3.36 -23.44 18.60
N GLY A 469 -3.23 -22.23 19.18
CA GLY A 469 -2.98 -21.00 18.46
C GLY A 469 -1.61 -20.98 17.78
N ILE A 470 -1.58 -20.53 16.55
CA ILE A 470 -0.38 -20.17 15.78
C ILE A 470 -0.31 -18.64 15.68
N SER A 471 0.81 -18.07 16.08
CA SER A 471 1.07 -16.63 15.93
C SER A 471 1.43 -16.29 14.49
N GLN A 472 1.35 -15.01 14.13
CA GLN A 472 1.73 -14.53 12.79
C GLN A 472 3.15 -14.96 12.41
N GLY A 473 3.30 -15.56 11.24
CA GLY A 473 4.57 -16.14 10.77
C GLY A 473 5.02 -17.37 11.56
N GLY A 474 4.16 -17.91 12.45
CA GLY A 474 4.49 -19.11 13.25
C GLY A 474 5.63 -18.89 14.25
N SER A 475 5.78 -17.69 14.83
CA SER A 475 6.89 -17.38 15.75
C SER A 475 6.87 -18.19 17.05
N ASN A 476 5.75 -18.83 17.38
CA ASN A 476 5.55 -19.67 18.55
C ASN A 476 5.74 -21.18 18.30
N VAL A 477 6.27 -21.57 17.13
CA VAL A 477 6.62 -22.94 16.79
C VAL A 477 8.03 -23.01 16.21
N SER A 478 8.74 -24.14 16.37
CA SER A 478 10.09 -24.32 15.85
C SER A 478 10.12 -24.45 14.31
N GLY A 479 11.29 -24.27 13.68
CA GLY A 479 11.46 -24.39 12.24
C GLY A 479 10.98 -25.76 11.71
N GLY A 480 11.37 -26.84 12.32
CA GLY A 480 10.93 -28.19 11.94
C GLY A 480 9.42 -28.41 12.17
N GLN A 481 8.81 -27.79 13.20
CA GLN A 481 7.35 -27.83 13.37
C GLN A 481 6.63 -27.04 12.30
N LYS A 482 7.13 -25.86 11.90
CA LYS A 482 6.59 -25.09 10.78
C LYS A 482 6.61 -25.91 9.48
N GLN A 483 7.75 -26.56 9.23
CA GLN A 483 7.95 -27.35 8.02
C GLN A 483 6.96 -28.53 7.97
N ARG A 484 6.82 -29.28 9.08
CA ARG A 484 5.84 -30.37 9.16
C ARG A 484 4.40 -29.91 8.95
N LEU A 485 4.01 -28.76 9.50
CA LEU A 485 2.67 -28.19 9.27
C LEU A 485 2.49 -27.71 7.81
N SER A 486 3.55 -27.25 7.15
CA SER A 486 3.49 -26.90 5.72
C SER A 486 3.38 -28.14 4.83
N ILE A 487 4.06 -29.24 5.20
CA ILE A 487 3.89 -30.53 4.53
C ILE A 487 2.46 -31.05 4.73
N ALA A 488 1.92 -31.01 5.97
CA ALA A 488 0.54 -31.39 6.25
C ALA A 488 -0.46 -30.57 5.41
N ARG A 489 -0.26 -29.24 5.27
CA ARG A 489 -1.08 -28.37 4.42
C ARG A 489 -1.09 -28.83 2.95
N ALA A 490 0.06 -29.20 2.41
CA ALA A 490 0.16 -29.68 1.02
C ALA A 490 -0.55 -31.02 0.84
N VAL A 491 -0.38 -31.94 1.78
CA VAL A 491 -0.99 -33.28 1.74
C VAL A 491 -2.51 -33.23 1.97
N TYR A 492 -3.00 -32.32 2.82
CA TYR A 492 -4.43 -32.17 3.11
C TYR A 492 -5.30 -32.05 1.87
N ARG A 493 -4.79 -31.42 0.81
CA ARG A 493 -5.56 -31.18 -0.43
C ARG A 493 -5.64 -32.39 -1.35
N HIS A 494 -4.97 -33.50 -1.03
CA HIS A 494 -4.86 -34.71 -1.88
C HIS A 494 -4.48 -34.37 -3.33
N PRO A 495 -3.38 -33.63 -3.57
CA PRO A 495 -3.05 -33.13 -4.89
C PRO A 495 -2.51 -34.24 -5.80
N GLU A 496 -2.67 -34.07 -7.12
CA GLU A 496 -2.05 -34.94 -8.15
C GLU A 496 -0.51 -34.79 -8.15
N ILE A 497 -0.01 -33.62 -7.79
CA ILE A 497 1.41 -33.27 -7.80
C ILE A 497 1.81 -32.66 -6.45
N LEU A 498 2.87 -33.18 -5.85
CA LEU A 498 3.50 -32.62 -4.65
C LEU A 498 4.86 -32.03 -4.98
N ILE A 499 5.08 -30.78 -4.62
CA ILE A 499 6.35 -30.06 -4.83
C ILE A 499 6.95 -29.70 -3.48
N PHE A 500 8.20 -30.13 -3.26
CA PHE A 500 8.96 -29.86 -2.04
C PHE A 500 10.23 -29.07 -2.39
N ASP A 501 10.25 -27.79 -2.04
CA ASP A 501 11.41 -26.92 -2.26
C ASP A 501 12.31 -26.94 -1.03
N ASP A 502 13.34 -27.78 -1.03
CA ASP A 502 14.30 -27.98 0.08
C ASP A 502 13.64 -28.16 1.46
N SER A 503 12.45 -28.78 1.45
CA SER A 503 11.53 -28.78 2.59
C SER A 503 11.93 -29.76 3.69
N PHE A 504 12.87 -30.65 3.44
CA PHE A 504 13.33 -31.66 4.38
C PHE A 504 14.59 -31.24 5.15
N SER A 505 15.29 -30.21 4.70
CA SER A 505 16.55 -29.74 5.30
C SER A 505 16.42 -29.25 6.74
N ALA A 506 15.24 -28.74 7.12
CA ALA A 506 14.93 -28.27 8.47
C ALA A 506 14.50 -29.39 9.45
N LEU A 507 14.39 -30.64 8.96
CA LEU A 507 14.02 -31.81 9.76
C LEU A 507 15.27 -32.55 10.21
N ASP A 508 15.18 -33.20 11.38
CA ASP A 508 16.17 -34.17 11.79
C ASP A 508 16.06 -35.44 10.92
N PHE A 509 17.15 -36.20 10.84
CA PHE A 509 17.27 -37.33 9.93
C PHE A 509 16.18 -38.42 10.14
N LYS A 510 15.79 -38.67 11.40
CA LYS A 510 14.75 -39.66 11.73
C LYS A 510 13.37 -39.17 11.25
N THR A 511 13.05 -37.92 11.50
CA THR A 511 11.77 -37.32 11.09
C THR A 511 11.70 -37.18 9.56
N ASP A 512 12.78 -36.75 8.89
CA ASP A 512 12.86 -36.70 7.41
C ASP A 512 12.52 -38.07 6.80
N ARG A 513 13.18 -39.13 7.24
CA ARG A 513 12.91 -40.48 6.75
C ARG A 513 11.46 -40.91 7.01
N ALA A 514 10.95 -40.71 8.21
CA ALA A 514 9.58 -41.11 8.57
C ALA A 514 8.52 -40.36 7.74
N VAL A 515 8.73 -39.07 7.45
CA VAL A 515 7.83 -38.28 6.59
C VAL A 515 7.86 -38.83 5.15
N ARG A 516 9.04 -39.12 4.60
CA ARG A 516 9.16 -39.66 3.24
C ARG A 516 8.52 -41.05 3.12
N ASP A 517 8.78 -41.95 4.09
CA ASP A 517 8.16 -43.27 4.13
C ASP A 517 6.61 -43.19 4.22
N ALA A 518 6.09 -42.18 4.97
CA ALA A 518 4.66 -41.94 5.03
C ALA A 518 4.09 -41.36 3.73
N LEU A 519 4.80 -40.46 3.07
CA LEU A 519 4.42 -39.90 1.77
C LEU A 519 4.40 -40.94 0.65
N GLU A 520 5.32 -41.91 0.68
CA GLU A 520 5.34 -43.04 -0.28
C GLU A 520 4.08 -43.93 -0.12
N LYS A 521 3.57 -44.11 1.09
CA LYS A 521 2.40 -44.95 1.35
C LYS A 521 1.08 -44.21 1.08
N GLU A 522 0.94 -43.00 1.61
CA GLU A 522 -0.34 -42.27 1.62
C GLU A 522 -0.53 -41.40 0.38
N ALA A 523 0.55 -40.98 -0.30
CA ALA A 523 0.53 -40.17 -1.51
C ALA A 523 1.20 -40.90 -2.70
N LYS A 524 1.01 -42.22 -2.81
CA LYS A 524 1.63 -43.04 -3.84
C LYS A 524 1.20 -42.67 -5.26
N ASP A 525 -0.04 -42.19 -5.42
CA ASP A 525 -0.59 -41.79 -6.72
C ASP A 525 -0.22 -40.35 -7.11
N SER A 526 0.35 -39.58 -6.18
CA SER A 526 0.81 -38.21 -6.43
C SER A 526 2.24 -38.24 -6.97
N THR A 527 2.48 -37.46 -8.02
CA THR A 527 3.85 -37.25 -8.55
C THR A 527 4.59 -36.28 -7.63
N LYS A 528 5.81 -36.61 -7.23
CA LYS A 528 6.58 -35.85 -6.26
C LYS A 528 7.79 -35.21 -6.93
N LEU A 529 7.89 -33.88 -6.84
CA LEU A 529 9.08 -33.12 -7.25
C LEU A 529 9.80 -32.66 -5.97
N ILE A 530 11.03 -33.13 -5.76
CA ILE A 530 11.79 -32.88 -4.55
C ILE A 530 13.08 -32.14 -4.90
N VAL A 531 13.20 -30.89 -4.48
CA VAL A 531 14.49 -30.19 -4.46
C VAL A 531 15.16 -30.54 -3.13
N ALA A 532 16.38 -31.03 -3.18
CA ALA A 532 17.17 -31.32 -1.99
C ALA A 532 18.63 -30.95 -2.16
N GLN A 533 19.28 -30.70 -1.02
CA GLN A 533 20.73 -30.48 -0.93
C GLN A 533 21.45 -31.71 -0.37
N ARG A 534 20.70 -32.67 0.20
CA ARG A 534 21.25 -33.88 0.82
C ARG A 534 20.99 -35.11 -0.08
N ILE A 535 22.04 -35.85 -0.38
CA ILE A 535 21.94 -37.12 -1.15
C ILE A 535 21.01 -38.10 -0.43
N GLY A 536 21.14 -38.27 0.88
CA GLY A 536 20.30 -39.17 1.68
C GLY A 536 18.79 -38.91 1.61
N THR A 537 18.37 -37.73 1.18
CA THR A 537 16.96 -37.40 0.96
C THR A 537 16.46 -37.93 -0.39
N ILE A 538 17.32 -38.04 -1.40
CA ILE A 538 16.92 -38.26 -2.80
C ILE A 538 17.44 -39.58 -3.39
N MET A 539 18.30 -40.32 -2.71
CA MET A 539 18.92 -41.52 -3.24
C MET A 539 17.93 -42.63 -3.67
N ASN A 540 16.72 -42.62 -3.09
CA ASN A 540 15.66 -43.57 -3.45
C ASN A 540 14.66 -42.96 -4.46
N ALA A 541 14.92 -41.82 -5.06
CA ALA A 541 14.05 -41.24 -6.07
C ALA A 541 14.09 -42.08 -7.37
N ASP A 542 12.94 -42.21 -8.05
CA ASP A 542 12.84 -42.92 -9.33
C ASP A 542 13.71 -42.27 -10.41
N ARG A 543 13.92 -40.96 -10.29
CA ARG A 543 14.80 -40.21 -11.17
C ARG A 543 15.39 -39.02 -10.43
N ILE A 544 16.67 -38.81 -10.60
CA ILE A 544 17.40 -37.65 -10.09
C ILE A 544 17.87 -36.84 -11.29
N ILE A 545 17.66 -35.52 -11.23
CA ILE A 545 18.10 -34.54 -12.22
C ILE A 545 19.17 -33.68 -11.58
N VAL A 546 20.36 -33.68 -12.13
CA VAL A 546 21.50 -32.91 -11.67
C VAL A 546 21.58 -31.61 -12.46
N LEU A 547 21.48 -30.50 -11.74
CA LEU A 547 21.56 -29.16 -12.31
C LEU A 547 22.91 -28.52 -11.98
N ASP A 548 23.57 -28.00 -12.98
CA ASP A 548 24.76 -27.17 -12.82
C ASP A 548 24.68 -25.98 -13.78
N ASP A 549 24.88 -24.77 -13.24
CA ASP A 549 24.80 -23.50 -13.97
C ASP A 549 23.59 -23.39 -14.92
N GLY A 550 22.41 -23.78 -14.41
CA GLY A 550 21.13 -23.68 -15.15
C GLY A 550 20.90 -24.82 -16.19
N LYS A 551 21.80 -25.78 -16.32
CA LYS A 551 21.71 -26.88 -17.28
C LYS A 551 21.57 -28.24 -16.60
N VAL A 552 20.90 -29.17 -17.26
CA VAL A 552 20.86 -30.55 -16.82
C VAL A 552 22.15 -31.25 -17.28
N VAL A 553 23.01 -31.58 -16.31
CA VAL A 553 24.30 -32.26 -16.58
C VAL A 553 24.25 -33.77 -16.36
N GLY A 554 23.19 -34.27 -15.73
CA GLY A 554 22.94 -35.69 -15.54
C GLY A 554 21.49 -35.97 -15.18
N GLN A 555 20.96 -37.12 -15.60
CA GLN A 555 19.65 -37.61 -15.17
C GLN A 555 19.65 -39.14 -15.16
N GLY A 556 19.15 -39.75 -14.09
CA GLY A 556 19.11 -41.18 -13.88
C GLY A 556 18.78 -41.54 -12.44
N THR A 557 18.96 -42.78 -12.07
CA THR A 557 18.93 -43.28 -10.69
C THR A 557 20.20 -42.87 -9.93
N HIS A 558 20.21 -43.08 -8.63
CA HIS A 558 21.40 -42.85 -7.80
C HIS A 558 22.62 -43.61 -8.32
N GLU A 559 22.47 -44.92 -8.58
CA GLU A 559 23.53 -45.78 -9.05
C GLU A 559 24.04 -45.34 -10.44
N GLU A 560 23.13 -45.07 -11.38
CA GLU A 560 23.50 -44.62 -12.74
C GLU A 560 24.29 -43.30 -12.70
N LEU A 561 23.91 -42.39 -11.83
CA LEU A 561 24.55 -41.07 -11.74
C LEU A 561 25.91 -41.10 -11.03
N LEU A 562 26.12 -42.04 -10.10
CA LEU A 562 27.45 -42.27 -9.54
C LEU A 562 28.46 -42.69 -10.60
N ASP A 563 28.02 -43.43 -11.60
CA ASP A 563 28.89 -43.90 -12.70
C ASP A 563 29.02 -42.86 -13.82
N THR A 564 27.95 -42.16 -14.17
CA THR A 564 27.87 -41.35 -15.39
C THR A 564 28.01 -39.85 -15.21
N CYS A 565 27.79 -39.31 -13.98
CA CYS A 565 27.78 -37.89 -13.73
C CYS A 565 28.82 -37.47 -12.69
N GLU A 566 29.88 -36.82 -13.13
CA GLU A 566 30.98 -36.36 -12.28
C GLU A 566 30.50 -35.39 -11.20
N VAL A 567 29.64 -34.44 -11.56
CA VAL A 567 29.08 -33.45 -10.61
C VAL A 567 28.28 -34.14 -9.50
N TYR A 568 27.48 -35.15 -9.85
CA TYR A 568 26.72 -35.92 -8.87
C TYR A 568 27.64 -36.71 -7.93
N ARG A 569 28.66 -37.35 -8.50
CA ARG A 569 29.67 -38.14 -7.74
C ARG A 569 30.38 -37.26 -6.72
N GLN A 570 30.86 -36.09 -7.13
CA GLN A 570 31.51 -35.11 -6.21
C GLN A 570 30.60 -34.69 -5.08
N ILE A 571 29.30 -34.41 -5.33
CA ILE A 571 28.33 -34.12 -4.30
C ILE A 571 28.13 -35.29 -3.36
N ALA A 572 28.02 -36.51 -3.89
CA ALA A 572 27.81 -37.72 -3.10
C ALA A 572 29.02 -38.03 -2.22
N GLU A 573 30.23 -37.99 -2.75
CA GLU A 573 31.49 -38.21 -2.01
C GLU A 573 31.71 -37.19 -0.91
N SER A 574 31.20 -35.98 -1.08
CA SER A 574 31.26 -34.94 -0.02
C SER A 574 30.32 -35.19 1.15
N GLN A 575 29.29 -36.03 0.98
CA GLN A 575 28.20 -36.22 1.95
C GLN A 575 28.07 -37.64 2.51
N LEU A 576 28.49 -38.64 1.75
CA LEU A 576 28.38 -40.07 2.11
C LEU A 576 29.74 -40.64 2.44
N SER A 577 29.78 -41.62 3.36
CA SER A 577 30.95 -42.41 3.63
C SER A 577 31.21 -43.43 2.50
N GLU A 578 32.44 -43.95 2.39
CA GLU A 578 32.78 -44.98 1.37
C GLU A 578 31.90 -46.23 1.44
N ASP A 579 31.41 -46.58 2.63
CA ASP A 579 30.53 -47.73 2.84
C ASP A 579 29.07 -47.43 2.37
N GLU A 580 28.64 -46.17 2.44
CA GLU A 580 27.34 -45.74 1.98
C GLU A 580 27.29 -45.50 0.46
N LEU A 581 28.44 -45.15 -0.15
CA LEU A 581 28.57 -45.01 -1.62
C LEU A 581 28.55 -46.37 -2.35
N LYS A 582 28.85 -47.48 -1.65
CA LYS A 582 28.87 -48.83 -2.19
C LYS A 582 27.55 -49.58 -2.02
N ARG A 583 26.58 -49.01 -1.35
CA ARG A 583 25.25 -49.57 -1.17
C ARG A 583 24.25 -48.98 -2.15
#